data_49aa83f2d6c4a1cc4002d9fd2e92e14f
#
_entry.id   49aa83f2d6c4a1cc4002d9fd2e92e14f
#
_cell.length_a   1.000
_cell.length_b   1.000
_cell.length_c   1.000
_cell.angle_alpha   90.00
_cell.angle_beta   90.00
_cell.angle_gamma   90.00
#
_symmetry.space_group_name_H-M   'P 1'
#
loop_
_entity.id
_entity.type
_entity.pdbx_description
1 polymer ?
#
loop_
_entity_poly.entity_id
_entity_poly.type
_entity_poly.pdbx_seq_one_letter_code
_entity_poly.pdbx_strand_id
1 'polypeptide(L)'
;MRFRVLGKAVGKQRPRFNSRSKVTYTPSETKKFEKLIANTCTIHMVKNRIETSNKPCKVVIDVMASIPKSYTKKRHRECIEGVELPTKKPDIDNIAKAVMDGLNKVAYEDDTQVVTLTINKRYWEHNDALYIEVSEVI
;
A
#
# COMPACT_ATOMS: atom_id res chain seq x y z
N MET A 1 12.20 -8.83 1.05
CA MET A 1 12.51 -7.47 0.53
C MET A 1 11.61 -6.43 1.20
N ARG A 2 12.14 -5.24 1.36
CA ARG A 2 11.39 -4.11 1.90
C ARG A 2 11.70 -2.85 1.09
N PHE A 3 10.66 -2.12 0.70
CA PHE A 3 10.83 -0.89 -0.07
C PHE A 3 9.80 0.16 0.35
N ARG A 4 10.06 1.41 -0.01
CA ARG A 4 9.22 2.56 0.30
C ARG A 4 8.53 3.09 -0.95
N VAL A 5 7.24 3.35 -0.84
CA VAL A 5 6.44 4.00 -1.87
C VAL A 5 6.07 5.39 -1.36
N LEU A 6 6.47 6.44 -2.08
CA LEU A 6 6.19 7.82 -1.71
C LEU A 6 4.77 8.20 -2.12
N GLY A 7 4.08 8.94 -1.26
CA GLY A 7 2.75 9.46 -1.52
C GLY A 7 1.68 8.87 -0.60
N LYS A 8 0.47 9.40 -0.73
CA LYS A 8 -0.68 8.95 0.05
C LYS A 8 -1.16 7.58 -0.42
N ALA A 9 -1.56 6.75 0.55
CA ALA A 9 -2.22 5.50 0.23
C ALA A 9 -3.58 5.77 -0.44
N VAL A 10 -3.88 4.99 -1.48
CA VAL A 10 -5.15 5.05 -2.18
C VAL A 10 -5.85 3.71 -1.97
N GLY A 11 -7.10 3.76 -1.52
CA GLY A 11 -7.90 2.56 -1.33
C GLY A 11 -8.42 2.01 -2.65
N LYS A 12 -8.53 0.69 -2.74
CA LYS A 12 -9.14 0.03 -3.89
C LYS A 12 -10.60 0.46 -3.99
N GLN A 13 -10.95 1.13 -5.08
CA GLN A 13 -12.32 1.53 -5.36
C GLN A 13 -13.01 0.43 -6.17
N ARG A 14 -14.32 0.33 -6.00
CA ARG A 14 -15.10 -0.62 -6.79
C ARG A 14 -15.00 -0.27 -8.27
N PRO A 15 -14.86 -1.26 -9.17
CA PRO A 15 -14.96 -1.02 -10.60
C PRO A 15 -16.29 -0.33 -10.92
N ARG A 16 -16.22 0.65 -11.84
CA ARG A 16 -17.40 1.39 -12.29
C ARG A 16 -17.87 0.84 -13.63
N PHE A 17 -19.18 0.78 -13.78
CA PHE A 17 -19.79 0.35 -15.05
C PHE A 17 -20.07 1.57 -15.92
N ASN A 18 -19.61 1.52 -17.17
CA ASN A 18 -19.94 2.55 -18.16
C ASN A 18 -21.18 2.09 -18.93
N SER A 19 -22.32 2.77 -18.74
CA SER A 19 -23.59 2.41 -19.35
C SER A 19 -23.59 2.54 -20.89
N ARG A 20 -22.73 3.40 -21.44
CA ARG A 20 -22.61 3.58 -22.91
C ARG A 20 -21.84 2.46 -23.57
N SER A 21 -20.69 2.10 -23.01
CA SER A 21 -19.82 1.04 -23.55
C SER A 21 -20.13 -0.34 -22.98
N LYS A 22 -20.93 -0.41 -21.91
CA LYS A 22 -21.24 -1.64 -21.16
C LYS A 22 -19.96 -2.33 -20.63
N VAL A 23 -18.94 -1.54 -20.30
CA VAL A 23 -17.66 -2.04 -19.81
C VAL A 23 -17.48 -1.62 -18.35
N THR A 24 -16.99 -2.55 -17.53
CA THR A 24 -16.58 -2.27 -16.14
C THR A 24 -15.11 -1.80 -16.14
N TYR A 25 -14.80 -0.75 -15.41
CA TYR A 25 -13.44 -0.22 -15.32
C TYR A 25 -13.07 0.13 -13.87
N THR A 26 -11.77 0.06 -13.57
CA THR A 26 -11.20 0.49 -12.29
C THR A 26 -10.91 2.00 -12.36
N PRO A 27 -11.27 2.79 -11.33
CA PRO A 27 -10.95 4.21 -11.31
C PRO A 27 -9.46 4.50 -11.50
N SER A 28 -9.16 5.59 -12.21
CA SER A 28 -7.80 5.94 -12.62
C SER A 28 -6.83 6.14 -11.45
N GLU A 29 -7.30 6.67 -10.32
CA GLU A 29 -6.45 6.86 -9.13
C GLU A 29 -5.95 5.54 -8.56
N THR A 30 -6.83 4.54 -8.48
CA THR A 30 -6.47 3.20 -8.03
C THR A 30 -5.45 2.58 -8.98
N LYS A 31 -5.66 2.69 -10.29
CA LYS A 31 -4.71 2.18 -11.30
C LYS A 31 -3.34 2.84 -11.20
N LYS A 32 -3.29 4.15 -11.00
CA LYS A 32 -2.04 4.88 -10.83
C LYS A 32 -1.29 4.43 -9.59
N PHE A 33 -2.00 4.22 -8.50
CA PHE A 33 -1.41 3.75 -7.24
C PHE A 33 -0.87 2.34 -7.38
N GLU A 34 -1.64 1.42 -7.96
CA GLU A 34 -1.20 0.06 -8.24
C GLU A 34 0.04 0.04 -9.13
N LYS A 35 0.07 0.87 -10.16
CA LYS A 35 1.21 1.00 -11.07
C LYS A 35 2.44 1.55 -10.37
N LEU A 36 2.27 2.53 -9.49
CA LEU A 36 3.36 3.08 -8.68
C LEU A 36 3.99 2.01 -7.79
N ILE A 37 3.16 1.19 -7.15
CA ILE A 37 3.62 0.07 -6.32
C ILE A 37 4.37 -0.95 -7.18
N ALA A 38 3.80 -1.34 -8.30
CA ALA A 38 4.41 -2.30 -9.23
C ALA A 38 5.77 -1.81 -9.72
N ASN A 39 5.85 -0.55 -10.14
CA ASN A 39 7.08 0.06 -10.66
C ASN A 39 8.15 0.17 -9.57
N THR A 40 7.77 0.64 -8.38
CA THR A 40 8.69 0.78 -7.25
C THR A 40 9.24 -0.58 -6.83
N CYS A 41 8.38 -1.57 -6.75
CA CYS A 41 8.78 -2.94 -6.44
C CYS A 41 9.72 -3.52 -7.50
N THR A 42 9.39 -3.34 -8.78
CA THR A 42 10.21 -3.81 -9.90
C THR A 42 11.62 -3.21 -9.84
N ILE A 43 11.72 -1.90 -9.64
CA ILE A 43 13.01 -1.21 -9.53
C ILE A 43 13.83 -1.77 -8.37
N HIS A 44 13.20 -1.96 -7.22
CA HIS A 44 13.86 -2.54 -6.04
C HIS A 44 14.35 -3.97 -6.31
N MET A 45 13.53 -4.79 -6.95
CA MET A 45 13.87 -6.18 -7.27
C MET A 45 15.03 -6.26 -8.26
N VAL A 46 15.01 -5.47 -9.32
CA VAL A 46 16.10 -5.41 -10.32
C VAL A 46 17.40 -4.98 -9.66
N LYS A 47 17.35 -3.93 -8.85
CA LYS A 47 18.52 -3.37 -8.17
C LYS A 47 19.15 -4.37 -7.19
N ASN A 48 18.35 -5.20 -6.54
CA ASN A 48 18.79 -6.15 -5.53
C ASN A 48 18.83 -7.60 -6.03
N ARG A 49 18.61 -7.81 -7.32
CA ARG A 49 18.63 -9.14 -7.95
C ARG A 49 17.66 -10.13 -7.29
N ILE A 50 16.46 -9.67 -7.04
CA ILE A 50 15.37 -10.46 -6.43
C ILE A 50 14.45 -10.93 -7.55
N GLU A 51 14.11 -12.21 -7.55
CA GLU A 51 13.17 -12.79 -8.52
C GLU A 51 11.75 -12.84 -7.95
N THR A 52 10.76 -12.89 -8.84
CA THR A 52 9.36 -13.09 -8.46
C THR A 52 9.21 -14.44 -7.73
N SER A 53 8.58 -14.41 -6.57
CA SER A 53 8.40 -15.60 -5.75
C SER A 53 7.28 -16.50 -6.27
N ASN A 54 7.50 -17.82 -6.20
CA ASN A 54 6.47 -18.83 -6.44
C ASN A 54 6.09 -19.59 -5.16
N LYS A 55 6.52 -19.09 -4.01
CA LYS A 55 6.32 -19.71 -2.69
C LYS A 55 5.28 -18.96 -1.86
N PRO A 56 4.79 -19.58 -0.78
CA PRO A 56 3.95 -18.83 0.16
C PRO A 56 4.65 -17.58 0.67
N CYS A 57 3.94 -16.47 0.71
CA CYS A 57 4.49 -15.16 1.05
C CYS A 57 3.77 -14.53 2.23
N LYS A 58 4.53 -13.70 2.95
CA LYS A 58 4.05 -12.79 3.98
C LYS A 58 4.19 -11.37 3.47
N VAL A 59 3.15 -10.56 3.64
CA VAL A 59 3.18 -9.12 3.28
C VAL A 59 2.95 -8.29 4.54
N VAL A 60 3.79 -7.30 4.74
CA VAL A 60 3.63 -6.30 5.82
C VAL A 60 3.56 -4.92 5.18
N ILE A 61 2.53 -4.17 5.54
CA ILE A 61 2.30 -2.81 5.02
C ILE A 61 2.24 -1.85 6.19
N ASP A 62 3.11 -0.85 6.19
CA ASP A 62 3.06 0.27 7.13
C ASP A 62 2.68 1.53 6.38
N VAL A 63 1.48 2.04 6.64
CA VAL A 63 0.97 3.28 6.05
C VAL A 63 1.35 4.43 6.97
N MET A 64 2.22 5.30 6.49
CA MET A 64 2.73 6.44 7.25
C MET A 64 2.03 7.70 6.75
N ALA A 65 1.19 8.27 7.59
CA ALA A 65 0.42 9.47 7.27
C ALA A 65 1.08 10.73 7.82
N SER A 66 1.15 11.78 7.01
CA SER A 66 1.60 13.09 7.47
C SER A 66 0.63 13.64 8.52
N ILE A 67 1.18 14.30 9.53
CA ILE A 67 0.38 14.98 10.54
C ILE A 67 -0.15 16.28 9.93
N PRO A 68 -1.48 16.54 9.96
CA PRO A 68 -2.03 17.77 9.42
C PRO A 68 -1.41 19.00 10.09
N LYS A 69 -1.06 20.00 9.29
CA LYS A 69 -0.42 21.23 9.77
C LYS A 69 -1.33 22.06 10.67
N SER A 70 -2.64 21.84 10.56
CA SER A 70 -3.65 22.53 11.39
C SER A 70 -3.74 22.01 12.81
N TYR A 71 -3.12 20.88 13.12
CA TYR A 71 -3.15 20.30 14.45
C TYR A 71 -2.37 21.17 15.45
N THR A 72 -2.88 21.26 16.69
CA THR A 72 -2.17 21.93 17.80
C THR A 72 -0.87 21.22 18.13
N LYS A 73 0.04 21.91 18.83
CA LYS A 73 1.30 21.30 19.27
C LYS A 73 1.08 20.05 20.14
N LYS A 74 0.07 20.10 21.01
CA LYS A 74 -0.29 18.97 21.86
C LYS A 74 -0.74 17.78 21.01
N ARG A 75 -1.64 18.04 20.05
CA ARG A 75 -2.18 17.00 19.18
C ARG A 75 -1.10 16.42 18.26
N HIS A 76 -0.22 17.29 17.74
CA HIS A 76 0.93 16.86 16.94
C HIS A 76 1.81 15.88 17.72
N ARG A 77 2.10 16.19 18.98
CA ARG A 77 2.89 15.32 19.86
C ARG A 77 2.19 13.98 20.11
N GLU A 78 0.88 13.99 20.32
CA GLU A 78 0.09 12.77 20.50
C GLU A 78 0.13 11.89 19.25
N CYS A 79 0.15 12.48 18.06
CA CYS A 79 0.32 11.75 16.79
C CYS A 79 1.70 11.06 16.73
N ILE A 80 2.76 11.79 17.09
CA ILE A 80 4.12 11.24 17.09
C ILE A 80 4.26 10.09 18.10
N GLU A 81 3.67 10.25 19.26
CA GLU A 81 3.73 9.26 20.34
C GLU A 81 2.83 8.05 20.13
N GLY A 82 2.01 8.06 19.08
CA GLY A 82 1.09 6.97 18.78
C GLY A 82 -0.17 6.95 19.63
N VAL A 83 -0.44 8.05 20.35
CA VAL A 83 -1.69 8.20 21.12
C VAL A 83 -2.85 8.50 20.19
N GLU A 84 -2.64 9.39 19.21
CA GLU A 84 -3.61 9.61 18.14
C GLU A 84 -3.18 8.85 16.90
N LEU A 85 -4.10 8.06 16.32
CA LEU A 85 -3.88 7.26 15.12
C LEU A 85 -4.76 7.75 13.98
N PRO A 86 -4.32 7.59 12.71
CA PRO A 86 -5.11 8.04 11.55
C PRO A 86 -6.30 7.12 11.30
N THR A 87 -7.49 7.60 11.62
CA THR A 87 -8.74 6.86 11.46
C THR A 87 -9.56 7.33 10.25
N LYS A 88 -8.94 8.10 9.35
CA LYS A 88 -9.59 8.61 8.14
C LYS A 88 -9.44 7.64 6.98
N LYS A 89 -10.27 7.78 5.96
CA LYS A 89 -10.13 7.02 4.71
C LYS A 89 -8.73 7.22 4.10
N PRO A 90 -8.22 6.24 3.35
CA PRO A 90 -8.88 4.99 2.99
C PRO A 90 -8.82 3.92 4.09
N ASP A 91 -9.75 2.96 4.04
CA ASP A 91 -9.82 1.86 5.00
C ASP A 91 -8.65 0.89 4.79
N ILE A 92 -8.25 0.21 5.85
CA ILE A 92 -7.14 -0.76 5.83
C ILE A 92 -7.36 -1.85 4.77
N ASP A 93 -8.55 -2.43 4.70
CA ASP A 93 -8.83 -3.51 3.75
C ASP A 93 -8.75 -3.04 2.29
N ASN A 94 -9.18 -1.82 2.00
CA ASN A 94 -9.09 -1.25 0.66
C ASN A 94 -7.64 -0.90 0.29
N ILE A 95 -6.83 -0.45 1.24
CA ILE A 95 -5.39 -0.25 1.02
C ILE A 95 -4.71 -1.59 0.75
N ALA A 96 -5.02 -2.60 1.54
CA ALA A 96 -4.46 -3.94 1.37
C ALA A 96 -4.74 -4.49 -0.03
N LYS A 97 -5.98 -4.37 -0.51
CA LYS A 97 -6.36 -4.83 -1.86
C LYS A 97 -5.56 -4.11 -2.95
N ALA A 98 -5.45 -2.78 -2.84
CA ALA A 98 -4.71 -1.99 -3.84
C ALA A 98 -3.23 -2.36 -3.85
N VAL A 99 -2.61 -2.53 -2.68
CA VAL A 99 -1.20 -2.91 -2.56
C VAL A 99 -0.97 -4.31 -3.11
N MET A 100 -1.80 -5.27 -2.74
CA MET A 100 -1.67 -6.66 -3.21
C MET A 100 -1.88 -6.77 -4.71
N ASP A 101 -2.80 -6.00 -5.28
CA ASP A 101 -3.00 -5.94 -6.73
C ASP A 101 -1.78 -5.33 -7.44
N GLY A 102 -1.17 -4.31 -6.84
CA GLY A 102 0.06 -3.71 -7.37
C GLY A 102 1.26 -4.65 -7.33
N LEU A 103 1.34 -5.51 -6.31
CA LEU A 103 2.40 -6.51 -6.16
C LEU A 103 2.18 -7.75 -7.03
N ASN A 104 0.95 -7.97 -7.48
CA ASN A 104 0.57 -9.18 -8.21
C ASN A 104 1.36 -9.30 -9.53
N LYS A 105 1.91 -10.46 -9.77
CA LYS A 105 2.78 -10.78 -10.92
C LYS A 105 4.12 -10.02 -10.95
N VAL A 106 4.46 -9.34 -9.86
CA VAL A 106 5.73 -8.64 -9.67
C VAL A 106 6.50 -9.27 -8.51
N ALA A 107 6.00 -9.12 -7.30
CA ALA A 107 6.63 -9.69 -6.10
C ALA A 107 6.38 -11.20 -5.99
N TYR A 108 5.21 -11.64 -6.41
CA TYR A 108 4.79 -13.04 -6.43
C TYR A 108 4.00 -13.31 -7.72
N GLU A 109 3.86 -14.58 -8.08
CA GLU A 109 3.14 -14.96 -9.32
C GLU A 109 1.64 -14.70 -9.20
N ASP A 110 1.07 -14.93 -8.00
CA ASP A 110 -0.35 -14.69 -7.74
C ASP A 110 -0.58 -14.34 -6.26
N ASP A 111 -1.54 -13.48 -5.99
CA ASP A 111 -1.86 -13.02 -4.64
C ASP A 111 -2.41 -14.15 -3.75
N THR A 112 -2.84 -15.26 -4.32
CA THR A 112 -3.21 -16.46 -3.57
C THR A 112 -2.05 -17.06 -2.78
N GLN A 113 -0.81 -16.70 -3.12
CA GLN A 113 0.39 -17.12 -2.38
C GLN A 113 0.53 -16.40 -1.04
N VAL A 114 -0.16 -15.28 -0.83
CA VAL A 114 -0.06 -14.51 0.41
C VAL A 114 -0.85 -15.22 1.50
N VAL A 115 -0.13 -15.74 2.48
CA VAL A 115 -0.71 -16.50 3.60
C VAL A 115 -0.73 -15.72 4.90
N THR A 116 -0.01 -14.62 4.97
CA THR A 116 0.03 -13.72 6.12
C THR A 116 0.06 -12.28 5.63
N LEU A 117 -0.83 -11.46 6.17
CA LEU A 117 -0.90 -10.04 5.85
C LEU A 117 -1.02 -9.24 7.14
N THR A 118 -0.11 -8.29 7.33
CA THR A 118 -0.16 -7.35 8.44
C THR A 118 -0.16 -5.93 7.86
N ILE A 119 -1.07 -5.10 8.32
CA ILE A 119 -1.14 -3.70 7.86
C ILE A 119 -1.42 -2.78 9.04
N ASN A 120 -0.67 -1.69 9.12
CA ASN A 120 -0.78 -0.68 10.15
C ASN A 120 -0.90 0.70 9.53
N LYS A 121 -1.68 1.58 10.15
CA LYS A 121 -1.75 3.00 9.83
C LYS A 121 -1.23 3.78 11.03
N ARG A 122 -0.31 4.72 10.79
CA ARG A 122 0.23 5.57 11.85
C ARG A 122 0.64 6.92 11.31
N TYR A 123 0.71 7.91 12.19
CA TYR A 123 1.25 9.23 11.86
C TYR A 123 2.77 9.26 12.03
N TRP A 124 3.43 10.12 11.27
CA TRP A 124 4.85 10.41 11.41
C TRP A 124 5.15 11.86 10.99
N GLU A 125 6.37 12.31 11.21
CA GLU A 125 6.77 13.71 10.99
C GLU A 125 7.13 14.05 9.54
N HIS A 126 7.02 13.10 8.62
CA HIS A 126 7.43 13.27 7.23
C HIS A 126 6.24 13.25 6.29
N ASN A 127 6.50 13.36 4.99
CA ASN A 127 5.45 13.26 3.97
C ASN A 127 4.87 11.84 3.90
N ASP A 128 3.64 11.74 3.43
CA ASP A 128 2.95 10.45 3.29
C ASP A 128 3.80 9.43 2.52
N ALA A 129 3.86 8.23 3.04
CA ALA A 129 4.57 7.11 2.42
C ALA A 129 4.00 5.78 2.89
N LEU A 130 4.32 4.72 2.15
CA LEU A 130 4.10 3.35 2.58
C LEU A 130 5.43 2.61 2.61
N TYR A 131 5.59 1.75 3.61
CA TYR A 131 6.64 0.74 3.62
C TYR A 131 5.99 -0.61 3.36
N ILE A 132 6.50 -1.32 2.38
CA ILE A 132 5.98 -2.63 1.98
C ILE A 132 7.10 -3.65 2.13
N GLU A 133 6.80 -4.72 2.83
CA GLU A 133 7.73 -5.84 3.01
C GLU A 133 7.07 -7.11 2.47
N VAL A 134 7.80 -7.82 1.64
CA VAL A 134 7.39 -9.12 1.12
C VAL A 134 8.49 -10.12 1.42
N SER A 135 8.14 -11.20 2.07
CA SER A 135 9.07 -12.27 2.40
C SER A 135 8.43 -13.64 2.15
N GLU A 136 9.25 -14.62 1.84
CA GLU A 136 8.78 -15.99 1.69
C GLU A 136 8.59 -16.63 3.07
N VAL A 137 7.54 -17.42 3.21
CA VAL A 137 7.26 -18.19 4.42
C VAL A 137 7.75 -19.63 4.18
N ILE A 138 8.62 -20.07 5.05
CA ILE A 138 9.20 -21.41 4.95
C ILE A 138 8.28 -22.45 5.59
#